data_4fe26706ec2ffe8bfcdc1e7883ee42a1
#
_entry.id   4fe26706ec2ffe8bfcdc1e7883ee42a1
#
_cell.length_a   1.000
_cell.length_b   1.000
_cell.length_c   1.000
_cell.angle_alpha   90.00
_cell.angle_beta   90.00
_cell.angle_gamma   90.00
#
_symmetry.space_group_name_H-M   'P 1'
#
loop_
_entity.id
_entity.type
_entity.pdbx_description
1 polymer ?
#
loop_
_entity_poly.entity_id
_entity_poly.type
_entity_poly.pdbx_seq_one_letter_code
_entity_poly.pdbx_strand_id
1 'polypeptide(L)'
;SDVIGVYPLLTNGMCRFIVFDFDNHEKGAEATDFANTDNEWYKEVEALRKMCEINGIKPLVERSRLGKGAHVWIFFKKAIPASVARNFGFMLLDKGSASINLKSFHYYDRMYPSQDVASSIGNLIALPMQGQALKHGNSAFVDENWNAYPNQWDVLLNKTQKLGMEDIEKYMSKWQAELAENRGMFAGTDMNCRPKPWKKKCKFFKADVVGKLHMVLSNGVYIDTLNLMPRIQNQIRSLAAFDNPEFYKNKRLGYSNYYNFSAVYLGKDVDGYIQVPRGLKERIIEECNKAGIAVDISDKKEKGRPNRVTFKGDLRTQQELAAEKLLTYSDGVLSAATAFGKTVVCSYLIAERKVNTLILLQSKDLLNQWVDELNKFLDIKEEPPEYETKTGRKKKRDSVIGILHGSKNTLTGIVDVAMVGSMYSKGKFNDLINSYGMVIMDECHHAASNTSVELLQKINAKYVHG
;
A
#
# COMPACT_ATOMS: atom_id res chain seq x y z
N SER A 1 19.86 36.53 -7.91
CA SER A 1 19.96 36.14 -9.33
C SER A 1 18.66 35.52 -9.72
N ASP A 2 18.06 36.05 -10.76
CA ASP A 2 16.73 35.69 -11.21
C ASP A 2 16.71 34.24 -11.76
N VAL A 3 15.75 33.45 -11.36
CA VAL A 3 15.51 32.11 -11.90
C VAL A 3 14.48 32.22 -13.01
N ILE A 4 14.83 31.77 -14.20
CA ILE A 4 13.93 31.75 -15.34
C ILE A 4 13.21 30.40 -15.38
N GLY A 5 11.89 30.43 -15.57
CA GLY A 5 11.07 29.25 -15.70
C GLY A 5 10.10 29.37 -16.89
N VAL A 6 9.47 28.24 -17.22
CA VAL A 6 8.47 28.15 -18.30
C VAL A 6 7.22 27.45 -17.82
N TYR A 7 6.06 27.84 -18.36
CA TYR A 7 4.81 27.15 -18.18
C TYR A 7 4.65 26.07 -19.25
N PRO A 8 4.72 24.78 -18.89
CA PRO A 8 4.63 23.68 -19.85
C PRO A 8 3.27 23.56 -20.53
N LEU A 9 2.20 23.95 -19.83
CA LEU A 9 0.84 23.92 -20.34
C LEU A 9 0.53 25.19 -21.10
N LEU A 10 0.24 25.03 -22.38
CA LEU A 10 -0.21 26.13 -23.25
C LEU A 10 -1.70 26.46 -22.98
N THR A 11 -2.11 27.66 -23.31
CA THR A 11 -3.48 28.17 -23.10
C THR A 11 -4.57 27.33 -23.80
N ASN A 12 -4.19 26.59 -24.85
CA ASN A 12 -5.08 25.69 -25.59
C ASN A 12 -5.08 24.23 -25.06
N GLY A 13 -4.53 23.98 -23.88
CA GLY A 13 -4.46 22.63 -23.29
C GLY A 13 -3.42 21.70 -23.92
N MET A 14 -2.50 22.26 -24.69
CA MET A 14 -1.41 21.51 -25.33
C MET A 14 -0.10 21.68 -24.58
N CYS A 15 0.88 20.78 -24.82
CA CYS A 15 2.24 20.93 -24.34
C CYS A 15 3.27 20.45 -25.37
N ARG A 16 4.51 20.95 -25.28
CA ARG A 16 5.61 20.61 -26.19
C ARG A 16 6.61 19.65 -25.59
N PHE A 17 6.51 19.38 -24.31
CA PHE A 17 7.36 18.46 -23.56
C PHE A 17 6.64 18.01 -22.30
N ILE A 18 7.10 16.91 -21.73
CA ILE A 18 6.82 16.52 -20.34
C ILE A 18 8.12 16.48 -19.57
N VAL A 19 8.03 16.74 -18.26
CA VAL A 19 9.18 16.67 -17.36
C VAL A 19 8.75 15.91 -16.10
N PHE A 20 9.56 14.95 -15.70
CA PHE A 20 9.44 14.27 -14.43
C PHE A 20 10.40 14.91 -13.45
N ASP A 21 9.89 15.35 -12.33
CA ASP A 21 10.62 16.03 -11.27
C ASP A 21 10.88 15.04 -10.14
N PHE A 22 12.15 14.83 -9.81
CA PHE A 22 12.62 14.01 -8.71
C PHE A 22 13.40 14.90 -7.76
N ASP A 23 12.97 15.00 -6.51
CA ASP A 23 13.62 15.87 -5.51
C ASP A 23 13.73 15.17 -4.16
N ASN A 24 14.87 15.36 -3.49
CA ASN A 24 15.08 14.89 -2.14
C ASN A 24 14.73 16.01 -1.14
N HIS A 25 13.57 15.88 -0.51
CA HIS A 25 13.06 16.82 0.48
C HIS A 25 13.51 16.53 1.92
N GLU A 26 14.40 15.56 2.16
CA GLU A 26 14.87 15.23 3.50
C GLU A 26 15.58 16.42 4.15
N LYS A 27 15.27 16.68 5.42
CA LYS A 27 15.91 17.74 6.19
C LYS A 27 17.39 17.43 6.36
N GLY A 28 18.24 18.35 5.88
CA GLY A 28 19.70 18.18 5.94
C GLY A 28 20.31 17.48 4.73
N ALA A 29 19.51 17.12 3.71
CA ALA A 29 20.06 16.63 2.47
C ALA A 29 21.04 17.65 1.88
N GLU A 30 22.27 17.25 1.63
CA GLU A 30 23.29 18.04 0.94
C GLU A 30 23.25 17.79 -0.57
N ALA A 31 23.87 18.67 -1.34
CA ALA A 31 24.06 18.42 -2.77
C ALA A 31 24.83 17.11 -2.95
N THR A 32 24.33 16.25 -3.82
CA THR A 32 24.88 14.90 -3.98
C THR A 32 26.28 14.91 -4.55
N ASP A 33 27.24 14.34 -3.85
CA ASP A 33 28.51 13.94 -4.44
C ASP A 33 28.28 12.62 -5.21
N PHE A 34 28.40 12.69 -6.55
CA PHE A 34 28.10 11.55 -7.44
C PHE A 34 29.12 10.41 -7.35
N ALA A 35 30.19 10.56 -6.57
CA ALA A 35 31.05 9.45 -6.20
C ALA A 35 30.39 8.47 -5.22
N ASN A 36 29.31 8.87 -4.58
CA ASN A 36 28.59 8.07 -3.58
C ASN A 36 27.23 7.63 -4.14
N THR A 37 27.16 6.44 -4.74
CA THR A 37 25.99 5.86 -5.43
C THR A 37 24.89 5.37 -4.51
N ASP A 38 24.92 5.64 -3.20
CA ASP A 38 23.93 5.18 -2.24
C ASP A 38 22.67 6.06 -2.18
N ASN A 39 22.63 7.14 -2.94
CA ASN A 39 21.46 8.02 -3.00
C ASN A 39 20.28 7.34 -3.71
N GLU A 40 19.23 7.09 -2.99
CA GLU A 40 18.06 6.36 -3.50
C GLU A 40 17.32 7.10 -4.63
N TRP A 41 17.28 8.45 -4.64
CA TRP A 41 16.65 9.22 -5.71
C TRP A 41 17.31 9.01 -7.07
N TYR A 42 18.62 8.84 -7.08
CA TYR A 42 19.41 8.52 -8.27
C TYR A 42 18.92 7.21 -8.92
N LYS A 43 18.66 6.17 -8.12
CA LYS A 43 18.18 4.87 -8.60
C LYS A 43 16.82 4.98 -9.28
N GLU A 44 15.98 5.88 -8.80
CA GLU A 44 14.66 6.12 -9.38
C GLU A 44 14.77 6.83 -10.75
N VAL A 45 15.61 7.82 -10.86
CA VAL A 45 15.88 8.52 -12.13
C VAL A 45 16.46 7.56 -13.16
N GLU A 46 17.44 6.74 -12.77
CA GLU A 46 18.05 5.74 -13.65
C GLU A 46 17.05 4.66 -14.09
N ALA A 47 16.14 4.27 -13.23
CA ALA A 47 15.08 3.35 -13.62
C ALA A 47 14.17 3.93 -14.71
N LEU A 48 13.77 5.19 -14.57
CA LEU A 48 12.97 5.85 -15.61
C LEU A 48 13.79 6.04 -16.90
N ARG A 49 15.05 6.47 -16.80
CA ARG A 49 15.96 6.61 -17.95
C ARG A 49 16.07 5.29 -18.70
N LYS A 50 16.42 4.21 -18.00
CA LYS A 50 16.58 2.87 -18.56
C LYS A 50 15.29 2.33 -19.18
N MET A 51 14.15 2.59 -18.56
CA MET A 51 12.85 2.23 -19.12
C MET A 51 12.58 2.97 -20.43
N CYS A 52 12.92 4.26 -20.50
CA CYS A 52 12.83 5.03 -21.74
C CYS A 52 13.73 4.39 -22.83
N GLU A 53 15.00 4.14 -22.53
CA GLU A 53 16.01 3.60 -23.44
C GLU A 53 15.62 2.21 -24.01
N ILE A 54 15.14 1.30 -23.16
CA ILE A 54 14.64 -0.04 -23.58
C ILE A 54 13.53 0.10 -24.61
N ASN A 55 12.74 1.18 -24.55
CA ASN A 55 11.67 1.45 -25.51
C ASN A 55 12.12 2.37 -26.66
N GLY A 56 13.42 2.68 -26.78
CA GLY A 56 13.96 3.53 -27.85
C GLY A 56 13.66 5.02 -27.66
N ILE A 57 13.28 5.42 -26.45
CA ILE A 57 13.06 6.82 -26.07
C ILE A 57 14.32 7.35 -25.39
N LYS A 58 14.84 8.46 -25.88
CA LYS A 58 16.06 9.10 -25.35
C LYS A 58 15.67 10.36 -24.58
N PRO A 59 15.42 10.26 -23.27
CA PRO A 59 15.14 11.43 -22.44
C PRO A 59 16.42 12.26 -22.22
N LEU A 60 16.29 13.55 -22.00
CA LEU A 60 17.37 14.35 -21.42
C LEU A 60 17.21 14.37 -19.91
N VAL A 61 18.27 14.06 -19.19
CA VAL A 61 18.30 14.15 -17.73
C VAL A 61 19.09 15.40 -17.34
N GLU A 62 18.45 16.26 -16.55
CA GLU A 62 19.04 17.47 -15.98
C GLU A 62 19.23 17.27 -14.49
N ARG A 63 20.41 17.58 -13.99
CA ARG A 63 20.62 17.70 -12.54
C ARG A 63 19.89 18.92 -12.02
N SER A 64 19.10 18.80 -10.94
CA SER A 64 18.34 19.90 -10.39
C SER A 64 19.24 21.08 -9.97
N ARG A 65 18.67 22.27 -9.85
CA ARG A 65 19.40 23.50 -9.53
C ARG A 65 20.18 23.42 -8.22
N LEU A 66 19.66 22.70 -7.23
CA LEU A 66 20.29 22.51 -5.93
C LEU A 66 21.16 21.25 -5.85
N GLY A 67 21.21 20.44 -6.90
CA GLY A 67 21.97 19.19 -6.92
C GLY A 67 21.39 18.08 -6.05
N LYS A 68 20.15 18.21 -5.59
CA LYS A 68 19.47 17.26 -4.68
C LYS A 68 18.42 16.39 -5.37
N GLY A 69 18.36 16.45 -6.68
CA GLY A 69 17.40 15.76 -7.50
C GLY A 69 17.69 15.92 -8.99
N ALA A 70 16.76 15.54 -9.83
CA ALA A 70 16.89 15.65 -11.27
C ALA A 70 15.52 15.85 -11.96
N HIS A 71 15.60 16.42 -13.16
CA HIS A 71 14.47 16.51 -14.08
C HIS A 71 14.71 15.60 -15.29
N VAL A 72 13.74 14.77 -15.64
CA VAL A 72 13.79 13.92 -16.82
C VAL A 72 12.87 14.50 -17.89
N TRP A 73 13.44 14.99 -18.98
CA TRP A 73 12.76 15.73 -20.05
C TRP A 73 12.49 14.85 -21.25
N ILE A 74 11.24 14.85 -21.76
CA ILE A 74 10.86 14.24 -23.04
C ILE A 74 10.17 15.29 -23.90
N PHE A 75 10.71 15.53 -25.09
CA PHE A 75 10.25 16.58 -26.00
C PHE A 75 9.38 16.03 -27.14
N PHE A 76 8.49 16.86 -27.67
CA PHE A 76 7.59 16.50 -28.75
C PHE A 76 7.89 17.31 -30.01
N LYS A 77 7.73 16.67 -31.19
CA LYS A 77 7.91 17.32 -32.50
C LYS A 77 6.98 18.51 -32.70
N LYS A 78 5.72 18.34 -32.26
CA LYS A 78 4.67 19.38 -32.27
C LYS A 78 3.99 19.40 -30.89
N ALA A 79 3.27 20.47 -30.59
CA ALA A 79 2.44 20.47 -29.39
C ALA A 79 1.38 19.37 -29.47
N ILE A 80 1.20 18.64 -28.38
CA ILE A 80 0.22 17.55 -28.23
C ILE A 80 -0.71 17.85 -27.06
N PRO A 81 -1.91 17.24 -26.98
CA PRO A 81 -2.79 17.41 -25.83
C PRO A 81 -2.08 17.01 -24.53
N ALA A 82 -2.15 17.88 -23.52
CA ALA A 82 -1.50 17.62 -22.22
C ALA A 82 -2.04 16.35 -21.57
N SER A 83 -3.31 16.02 -21.73
CA SER A 83 -3.90 14.76 -21.26
C SER A 83 -3.25 13.51 -21.87
N VAL A 84 -2.92 13.55 -23.16
CA VAL A 84 -2.24 12.44 -23.83
C VAL A 84 -0.80 12.35 -23.36
N ALA A 85 -0.08 13.47 -23.31
CA ALA A 85 1.30 13.54 -22.83
C ALA A 85 1.43 13.01 -21.39
N ARG A 86 0.51 13.40 -20.51
CA ARG A 86 0.48 12.94 -19.11
C ARG A 86 0.14 11.46 -18.99
N ASN A 87 -0.82 10.95 -19.75
CA ASN A 87 -1.11 9.52 -19.77
C ASN A 87 0.09 8.70 -20.22
N PHE A 88 0.78 9.14 -21.27
CA PHE A 88 2.03 8.53 -21.72
C PHE A 88 3.10 8.54 -20.62
N GLY A 89 3.30 9.69 -19.95
CA GLY A 89 4.25 9.83 -18.85
C GLY A 89 3.92 8.90 -17.66
N PHE A 90 2.66 8.80 -17.27
CA PHE A 90 2.25 7.86 -16.20
C PHE A 90 2.48 6.40 -16.59
N MET A 91 2.27 6.02 -17.83
CA MET A 91 2.59 4.67 -18.31
C MET A 91 4.09 4.38 -18.24
N LEU A 92 4.94 5.37 -18.53
CA LEU A 92 6.40 5.25 -18.38
C LEU A 92 6.80 5.04 -16.92
N LEU A 93 6.22 5.81 -15.99
CA LEU A 93 6.47 5.65 -14.55
C LEU A 93 6.01 4.28 -14.05
N ASP A 94 4.82 3.84 -14.43
CA ASP A 94 4.30 2.53 -14.03
C ASP A 94 5.21 1.37 -14.52
N LYS A 95 5.75 1.48 -15.74
CA LYS A 95 6.69 0.49 -16.27
C LYS A 95 8.08 0.58 -15.63
N GLY A 96 8.55 1.80 -15.36
CA GLY A 96 9.83 2.04 -14.71
C GLY A 96 9.86 1.46 -13.29
N SER A 97 8.82 1.70 -12.49
CA SER A 97 8.70 1.13 -11.14
C SER A 97 8.66 -0.40 -11.14
N ALA A 98 7.96 -0.99 -12.11
CA ALA A 98 7.87 -2.45 -12.25
C ALA A 98 9.22 -3.10 -12.62
N SER A 99 10.10 -2.39 -13.34
CA SER A 99 11.36 -2.92 -13.85
C SER A 99 12.44 -3.13 -12.79
N ILE A 100 12.39 -2.38 -11.70
CA ILE A 100 13.41 -2.38 -10.64
C ILE A 100 12.88 -2.79 -9.26
N ASN A 101 11.69 -3.39 -9.21
CA ASN A 101 11.01 -3.78 -7.96
C ASN A 101 10.83 -2.60 -6.97
N LEU A 102 10.83 -1.36 -7.44
CA LEU A 102 10.46 -0.24 -6.61
C LEU A 102 8.99 -0.32 -6.24
N LYS A 103 8.70 -0.22 -4.95
CA LYS A 103 7.32 -0.16 -4.43
C LYS A 103 6.59 1.07 -4.95
N SER A 104 7.34 2.14 -5.18
CA SER A 104 6.92 3.43 -5.77
C SER A 104 8.17 4.27 -6.02
N PHE A 105 8.04 5.28 -6.84
CA PHE A 105 9.03 6.35 -6.91
C PHE A 105 8.86 7.27 -5.68
N HIS A 106 9.71 7.10 -4.67
CA HIS A 106 9.64 7.86 -3.42
C HIS A 106 10.06 9.33 -3.61
N TYR A 107 11.05 9.57 -4.46
CA TYR A 107 11.61 10.88 -4.75
C TYR A 107 10.97 11.55 -5.97
N TYR A 108 10.05 10.88 -6.65
CA TYR A 108 9.24 11.48 -7.71
C TYR A 108 8.25 12.47 -7.10
N ASP A 109 8.46 13.78 -7.36
CA ASP A 109 7.58 14.83 -6.88
C ASP A 109 6.36 15.00 -7.79
N ARG A 110 6.59 15.32 -9.04
CA ARG A 110 5.51 15.56 -10.00
C ARG A 110 5.96 15.44 -11.46
N MET A 111 4.96 15.44 -12.33
CA MET A 111 5.17 15.56 -13.77
C MET A 111 4.59 16.89 -14.26
N TYR A 112 5.33 17.57 -15.12
CA TYR A 112 4.88 18.78 -15.82
C TYR A 112 4.52 18.45 -17.27
N PRO A 113 3.38 19.00 -17.80
CA PRO A 113 2.38 19.78 -17.11
C PRO A 113 1.66 18.93 -16.04
N SER A 114 1.30 19.56 -14.91
CA SER A 114 0.65 18.85 -13.79
C SER A 114 -0.86 18.71 -13.96
N GLN A 115 -1.45 19.37 -14.93
CA GLN A 115 -2.89 19.41 -15.22
C GLN A 115 -3.18 19.31 -16.73
N ASP A 116 -4.37 18.84 -17.08
CA ASP A 116 -4.77 18.64 -18.48
C ASP A 116 -5.31 19.91 -19.15
N VAL A 117 -5.89 20.79 -18.36
CA VAL A 117 -6.50 22.06 -18.82
C VAL A 117 -6.07 23.18 -17.89
N ALA A 118 -5.74 24.31 -18.46
CA ALA A 118 -5.43 25.50 -17.69
C ALA A 118 -6.74 26.24 -17.34
N SER A 119 -7.11 26.22 -16.07
CA SER A 119 -8.14 27.13 -15.51
C SER A 119 -7.54 28.48 -15.11
N SER A 120 -6.21 28.54 -14.99
CA SER A 120 -5.38 29.71 -14.72
C SER A 120 -3.97 29.45 -15.28
N ILE A 121 -3.01 30.34 -14.99
CA ILE A 121 -1.61 30.06 -15.30
C ILE A 121 -1.19 28.77 -14.58
N GLY A 122 -0.71 27.77 -15.34
CA GLY A 122 -0.29 26.45 -14.81
C GLY A 122 0.96 26.53 -13.93
N ASN A 123 1.45 25.38 -13.50
CA ASN A 123 2.66 25.30 -12.68
C ASN A 123 3.92 25.61 -13.52
N LEU A 124 4.80 26.43 -12.97
CA LEU A 124 6.08 26.82 -13.55
C LEU A 124 7.12 25.72 -13.27
N ILE A 125 7.96 25.41 -14.28
CA ILE A 125 9.19 24.66 -14.09
C ILE A 125 10.41 25.54 -14.40
N ALA A 126 11.46 25.45 -13.59
CA ALA A 126 12.72 26.14 -13.86
C ALA A 126 13.35 25.59 -15.14
N LEU A 127 13.83 26.47 -16.00
CA LEU A 127 14.58 26.06 -17.19
C LEU A 127 15.96 25.51 -16.80
N PRO A 128 16.51 24.56 -17.59
CA PRO A 128 17.92 24.16 -17.46
C PRO A 128 18.89 25.33 -17.71
N MET A 129 20.14 25.10 -17.38
CA MET A 129 21.27 26.03 -17.64
C MET A 129 21.18 27.37 -16.89
N GLN A 130 20.66 27.36 -15.64
CA GLN A 130 20.66 28.53 -14.76
C GLN A 130 22.09 28.93 -14.41
N GLY A 131 22.49 30.14 -14.77
CA GLY A 131 23.88 30.57 -14.80
C GLY A 131 24.70 30.35 -13.51
N GLN A 132 24.13 30.60 -12.34
CA GLN A 132 24.85 30.36 -11.07
C GLN A 132 24.92 28.85 -10.73
N ALA A 133 23.85 28.10 -10.92
CA ALA A 133 23.82 26.67 -10.66
C ALA A 133 24.73 25.90 -11.63
N LEU A 134 24.80 26.35 -12.88
CA LEU A 134 25.64 25.74 -13.92
C LEU A 134 27.14 25.80 -13.58
N LYS A 135 27.59 26.86 -12.89
CA LYS A 135 29.00 26.96 -12.43
C LYS A 135 29.39 25.87 -11.43
N HIS A 136 28.42 25.31 -10.75
CA HIS A 136 28.59 24.21 -9.79
C HIS A 136 28.18 22.83 -10.39
N GLY A 137 28.03 22.74 -11.71
CA GLY A 137 27.62 21.51 -12.39
C GLY A 137 26.16 21.11 -12.17
N ASN A 138 25.35 22.02 -11.62
CA ASN A 138 23.90 21.84 -11.42
C ASN A 138 23.09 22.57 -12.50
N SER A 139 21.80 22.31 -12.61
CA SER A 139 20.96 22.82 -13.69
C SER A 139 21.53 22.51 -15.08
N ALA A 140 22.20 21.36 -15.21
CA ALA A 140 22.91 20.92 -16.40
C ALA A 140 22.39 19.55 -16.86
N PHE A 141 22.27 19.38 -18.18
CA PHE A 141 22.06 18.06 -18.75
C PHE A 141 23.29 17.19 -18.53
N VAL A 142 23.05 15.94 -18.14
CA VAL A 142 24.07 14.97 -17.76
C VAL A 142 24.01 13.73 -18.64
N ASP A 143 25.15 13.09 -18.86
CA ASP A 143 25.29 11.83 -19.55
C ASP A 143 24.87 10.62 -18.68
N GLU A 144 25.08 9.41 -19.18
CA GLU A 144 24.77 8.16 -18.46
C GLU A 144 25.63 7.96 -17.20
N ASN A 145 26.77 8.64 -17.11
CA ASN A 145 27.67 8.64 -15.96
C ASN A 145 27.45 9.85 -15.04
N TRP A 146 26.41 10.61 -15.27
CA TRP A 146 26.05 11.84 -14.54
C TRP A 146 27.07 12.97 -14.68
N ASN A 147 27.93 12.93 -15.67
CA ASN A 147 28.80 14.05 -16.00
C ASN A 147 28.02 15.07 -16.81
N ALA A 148 28.17 16.33 -16.46
CA ALA A 148 27.58 17.41 -17.24
C ALA A 148 28.18 17.46 -18.65
N TYR A 149 27.34 17.54 -19.67
CA TYR A 149 27.80 17.68 -21.03
C TYR A 149 28.60 18.96 -21.21
N PRO A 150 29.75 18.96 -21.90
CA PRO A 150 30.56 20.15 -22.10
C PRO A 150 29.84 21.26 -22.86
N ASN A 151 29.02 20.90 -23.83
CA ASN A 151 28.18 21.83 -24.59
C ASN A 151 26.70 21.51 -24.42
N GLN A 152 26.10 22.20 -23.48
CA GLN A 152 24.69 22.04 -23.09
C GLN A 152 23.74 22.40 -24.24
N TRP A 153 24.07 23.44 -25.01
CA TRP A 153 23.27 23.88 -26.15
C TRP A 153 23.29 22.88 -27.30
N ASP A 154 24.43 22.24 -27.57
CA ASP A 154 24.51 21.19 -28.58
C ASP A 154 23.61 20.01 -28.23
N VAL A 155 23.60 19.62 -26.96
CA VAL A 155 22.70 18.54 -26.49
C VAL A 155 21.24 18.91 -26.69
N LEU A 156 20.82 20.10 -26.29
CA LEU A 156 19.44 20.54 -26.39
C LEU A 156 18.97 20.70 -27.83
N LEU A 157 19.81 21.26 -28.69
CA LEU A 157 19.42 21.61 -30.07
C LEU A 157 19.61 20.46 -31.06
N ASN A 158 20.69 19.69 -30.93
CA ASN A 158 21.11 18.72 -31.93
C ASN A 158 20.97 17.25 -31.52
N LYS A 159 21.03 16.93 -30.21
CA LYS A 159 20.97 15.55 -29.70
C LYS A 159 19.63 15.18 -29.12
N THR A 160 18.72 16.13 -28.93
CA THR A 160 17.41 15.90 -28.34
C THR A 160 16.51 15.11 -29.27
N GLN A 161 16.07 13.93 -28.84
CA GLN A 161 15.00 13.19 -29.52
C GLN A 161 13.67 13.91 -29.29
N LYS A 162 12.88 14.07 -30.35
CA LYS A 162 11.52 14.60 -30.29
C LYS A 162 10.54 13.54 -30.76
N LEU A 163 9.56 13.19 -29.93
CA LEU A 163 8.52 12.21 -30.25
C LEU A 163 7.35 12.87 -31.00
N GLY A 164 6.84 12.19 -32.03
CA GLY A 164 5.59 12.56 -32.67
C GLY A 164 4.38 11.98 -31.94
N MET A 165 3.18 12.45 -32.28
CA MET A 165 1.94 11.90 -31.75
C MET A 165 1.80 10.41 -32.09
N GLU A 166 2.19 10.01 -33.31
CA GLU A 166 2.18 8.64 -33.79
C GLU A 166 3.10 7.72 -32.96
N ASP A 167 4.30 8.22 -32.56
CA ASP A 167 5.22 7.49 -31.70
C ASP A 167 4.56 7.22 -30.34
N ILE A 168 3.91 8.21 -29.76
CA ILE A 168 3.26 8.12 -28.45
C ILE A 168 2.08 7.14 -28.50
N GLU A 169 1.23 7.24 -29.53
CA GLU A 169 0.10 6.33 -29.72
C GLU A 169 0.58 4.87 -29.91
N LYS A 170 1.66 4.67 -30.64
CA LYS A 170 2.28 3.36 -30.81
C LYS A 170 2.77 2.78 -29.48
N TYR A 171 3.49 3.56 -28.68
CA TYR A 171 3.95 3.12 -27.36
C TYR A 171 2.78 2.82 -26.44
N MET A 172 1.79 3.71 -26.36
CA MET A 172 0.61 3.53 -25.52
C MET A 172 -0.18 2.27 -25.92
N SER A 173 -0.39 2.05 -27.22
CA SER A 173 -1.09 0.87 -27.72
C SER A 173 -0.33 -0.41 -27.45
N LYS A 174 1.01 -0.43 -27.67
CA LYS A 174 1.88 -1.55 -27.33
C LYS A 174 1.80 -1.88 -25.85
N TRP A 175 1.93 -0.89 -24.96
CA TRP A 175 1.92 -1.11 -23.53
C TRP A 175 0.54 -1.48 -23.00
N GLN A 176 -0.53 -0.98 -23.61
CA GLN A 176 -1.90 -1.43 -23.31
C GLN A 176 -2.12 -2.88 -23.73
N ALA A 177 -1.58 -3.31 -24.89
CA ALA A 177 -1.62 -4.69 -25.34
C ALA A 177 -0.82 -5.60 -24.40
N GLU A 178 0.41 -5.23 -24.01
CA GLU A 178 1.23 -5.97 -23.03
C GLU A 178 0.53 -6.07 -21.65
N LEU A 179 -0.13 -5.00 -21.23
CA LEU A 179 -0.96 -5.02 -20.01
C LEU A 179 -2.18 -5.94 -20.19
N ALA A 180 -2.77 -6.00 -21.39
CA ALA A 180 -3.89 -6.88 -21.69
C ALA A 180 -3.43 -8.35 -21.77
N GLU A 181 -2.28 -8.64 -22.38
CA GLU A 181 -1.66 -9.98 -22.41
C GLU A 181 -1.25 -10.46 -21.01
N ASN A 182 -0.63 -9.59 -20.21
CA ASN A 182 -0.31 -9.88 -18.81
C ASN A 182 -1.56 -9.99 -17.92
N ARG A 183 -2.68 -9.38 -18.31
CA ARG A 183 -3.99 -9.51 -17.68
C ARG A 183 -4.78 -10.73 -18.16
N GLY A 184 -4.21 -11.54 -19.06
CA GLY A 184 -4.86 -12.72 -19.65
C GLY A 184 -6.12 -12.37 -20.39
N MET A 185 -6.02 -12.15 -21.71
CA MET A 185 -7.03 -12.10 -22.74
C MET A 185 -8.45 -11.70 -22.27
N PHE A 186 -8.80 -10.45 -22.45
CA PHE A 186 -10.17 -10.05 -22.69
C PHE A 186 -10.34 -9.68 -24.18
N ALA A 187 -10.38 -10.69 -25.03
CA ALA A 187 -11.03 -10.59 -26.32
C ALA A 187 -12.46 -11.10 -26.15
N GLY A 188 -13.34 -10.23 -25.75
CA GLY A 188 -14.78 -10.43 -25.72
C GLY A 188 -15.45 -9.10 -26.00
N THR A 189 -16.04 -9.02 -27.16
CA THR A 189 -16.80 -7.94 -27.73
C THR A 189 -17.96 -7.48 -26.87
N ASP A 190 -17.66 -6.72 -25.81
CA ASP A 190 -18.68 -5.94 -25.11
C ASP A 190 -18.10 -4.63 -24.59
N MET A 191 -18.33 -3.55 -25.33
CA MET A 191 -17.82 -2.20 -25.05
C MET A 191 -18.36 -1.58 -23.76
N ASN A 192 -19.21 -2.28 -22.99
CA ASN A 192 -19.78 -1.85 -21.72
C ASN A 192 -19.19 -2.50 -20.48
N CYS A 193 -18.30 -3.49 -20.60
CA CYS A 193 -17.61 -4.07 -19.47
C CYS A 193 -16.28 -3.38 -19.21
N ARG A 194 -16.27 -2.30 -18.42
CA ARG A 194 -15.05 -1.86 -17.75
C ARG A 194 -14.47 -3.02 -16.97
N PRO A 195 -13.18 -3.41 -17.20
CA PRO A 195 -12.56 -4.48 -16.42
C PRO A 195 -12.67 -4.11 -14.95
N LYS A 196 -13.33 -4.96 -14.18
CA LYS A 196 -13.45 -4.79 -12.73
C LYS A 196 -12.08 -5.05 -12.13
N PRO A 197 -11.37 -4.05 -11.57
CA PRO A 197 -9.98 -4.20 -11.09
C PRO A 197 -9.80 -5.34 -10.09
N TRP A 198 -10.85 -5.65 -9.31
CA TRP A 198 -10.92 -6.75 -8.35
C TRP A 198 -11.08 -8.14 -8.96
N LYS A 199 -11.27 -8.24 -10.30
CA LYS A 199 -11.34 -9.51 -11.04
C LYS A 199 -10.04 -9.82 -11.79
N LYS A 200 -8.89 -9.30 -11.34
CA LYS A 200 -7.58 -9.71 -11.91
C LYS A 200 -7.48 -11.23 -11.84
N LYS A 201 -7.46 -11.89 -12.99
CA LYS A 201 -7.19 -13.33 -13.06
C LYS A 201 -5.69 -13.51 -12.81
N CYS A 202 -5.34 -13.79 -11.58
CA CYS A 202 -4.04 -14.33 -11.25
C CYS A 202 -3.92 -15.71 -11.94
N LYS A 203 -2.83 -15.99 -12.61
CA LYS A 203 -2.55 -17.32 -13.16
C LYS A 203 -1.22 -17.81 -12.63
N PHE A 204 -1.28 -18.79 -11.75
CA PHE A 204 -0.11 -19.56 -11.38
C PHE A 204 0.11 -20.69 -12.38
N PHE A 205 1.33 -21.11 -12.55
CA PHE A 205 1.68 -22.27 -13.37
C PHE A 205 2.59 -23.18 -12.54
N LYS A 206 2.39 -24.49 -12.67
CA LYS A 206 3.18 -25.48 -11.92
C LYS A 206 4.68 -25.32 -12.15
N ALA A 207 5.10 -24.94 -13.35
CA ALA A 207 6.49 -24.71 -13.70
C ALA A 207 7.14 -23.52 -12.98
N ASP A 208 6.36 -22.64 -12.34
CA ASP A 208 6.89 -21.48 -11.62
C ASP A 208 7.36 -21.82 -10.19
N VAL A 209 7.11 -23.06 -9.74
CA VAL A 209 7.45 -23.52 -8.38
C VAL A 209 8.26 -24.80 -8.47
N VAL A 210 9.44 -24.80 -7.86
CA VAL A 210 10.25 -25.99 -7.71
C VAL A 210 9.84 -26.71 -6.42
N GLY A 211 9.16 -27.85 -6.57
CA GLY A 211 8.67 -28.65 -5.44
C GLY A 211 7.32 -28.14 -4.90
N LYS A 212 7.31 -27.60 -3.69
CA LYS A 212 6.10 -27.10 -3.01
C LYS A 212 6.21 -25.61 -2.73
N LEU A 213 5.09 -24.91 -2.70
CA LEU A 213 5.02 -23.55 -2.20
C LEU A 213 4.93 -23.59 -0.68
N HIS A 214 5.94 -23.03 0.02
CA HIS A 214 5.95 -22.96 1.48
C HIS A 214 5.30 -21.68 1.97
N MET A 215 4.30 -21.83 2.82
CA MET A 215 3.48 -20.74 3.38
C MET A 215 3.53 -20.79 4.91
N VAL A 216 3.87 -19.68 5.54
CA VAL A 216 3.82 -19.53 6.99
C VAL A 216 2.70 -18.53 7.35
N LEU A 217 1.79 -18.97 8.22
CA LEU A 217 0.71 -18.14 8.73
C LEU A 217 1.11 -17.51 10.06
N SER A 218 1.06 -16.19 10.16
CA SER A 218 1.34 -15.42 11.37
C SER A 218 0.48 -14.16 11.36
N ASN A 219 1.05 -13.00 11.67
CA ASN A 219 0.39 -11.69 11.50
C ASN A 219 0.10 -11.32 10.03
N GLY A 220 0.51 -12.14 9.10
CA GLY A 220 0.29 -12.12 7.67
C GLY A 220 0.45 -13.53 7.09
N VAL A 221 0.38 -13.64 5.79
CA VAL A 221 0.76 -14.84 5.05
C VAL A 221 2.15 -14.62 4.48
N TYR A 222 3.12 -15.38 4.92
CA TYR A 222 4.51 -15.33 4.46
C TYR A 222 4.76 -16.48 3.48
N ILE A 223 5.24 -16.15 2.31
CA ILE A 223 5.51 -17.10 1.24
C ILE A 223 7.01 -17.08 0.98
N ASP A 224 7.65 -18.22 1.17
CA ASP A 224 9.08 -18.41 0.91
C ASP A 224 9.36 -18.25 -0.58
N THR A 225 10.32 -17.40 -0.95
CA THR A 225 10.65 -17.09 -2.35
C THR A 225 11.72 -17.99 -2.94
N LEU A 226 12.40 -18.81 -2.12
CA LEU A 226 13.59 -19.58 -2.52
C LEU A 226 13.35 -20.47 -3.75
N ASN A 227 12.18 -21.10 -3.82
CA ASN A 227 11.81 -22.04 -4.87
C ASN A 227 10.79 -21.48 -5.85
N LEU A 228 10.62 -20.16 -5.90
CA LEU A 228 9.63 -19.48 -6.72
C LEU A 228 10.29 -18.69 -7.86
N MET A 229 9.81 -18.90 -9.07
CA MET A 229 10.19 -18.06 -10.22
C MET A 229 9.71 -16.61 -10.03
N PRO A 230 10.43 -15.60 -10.56
CA PRO A 230 10.04 -14.20 -10.44
C PRO A 230 8.61 -13.90 -10.88
N ARG A 231 8.10 -14.64 -11.86
CA ARG A 231 6.75 -14.48 -12.38
C ARG A 231 5.67 -14.74 -11.32
N ILE A 232 5.73 -15.88 -10.62
CA ILE A 232 4.74 -16.20 -9.57
C ILE A 232 4.89 -15.25 -8.37
N GLN A 233 6.13 -14.86 -8.02
CA GLN A 233 6.37 -13.87 -6.98
C GLN A 233 5.63 -12.55 -7.30
N ASN A 234 5.72 -12.05 -8.53
CA ASN A 234 5.02 -10.84 -8.97
C ASN A 234 3.49 -11.03 -9.01
N GLN A 235 3.02 -12.23 -9.38
CA GLN A 235 1.60 -12.55 -9.31
C GLN A 235 1.08 -12.53 -7.86
N ILE A 236 1.83 -13.07 -6.91
CA ILE A 236 1.49 -13.05 -5.48
C ILE A 236 1.45 -11.59 -4.98
N ARG A 237 2.46 -10.78 -5.31
CA ARG A 237 2.45 -9.33 -4.97
C ARG A 237 1.24 -8.62 -5.56
N SER A 238 0.87 -8.94 -6.80
CA SER A 238 -0.28 -8.33 -7.47
C SER A 238 -1.63 -8.66 -6.80
N LEU A 239 -1.73 -9.80 -6.10
CA LEU A 239 -2.93 -10.12 -5.31
C LEU A 239 -3.10 -9.18 -4.10
N ALA A 240 -1.99 -8.68 -3.54
CA ALA A 240 -1.98 -7.75 -2.42
C ALA A 240 -2.00 -6.27 -2.87
N ALA A 241 -2.10 -6.01 -4.18
CA ALA A 241 -2.16 -4.67 -4.74
C ALA A 241 -3.55 -4.38 -5.32
N PHE A 242 -4.01 -3.15 -5.15
CA PHE A 242 -5.26 -2.66 -5.74
C PHE A 242 -5.14 -1.19 -6.16
N ASP A 243 -5.97 -0.80 -7.12
CA ASP A 243 -6.01 0.58 -7.60
C ASP A 243 -6.48 1.52 -6.48
N ASN A 244 -5.76 2.61 -6.26
CA ASN A 244 -6.09 3.59 -5.23
C ASN A 244 -7.31 4.44 -5.65
N PRO A 245 -8.48 4.29 -5.00
CA PRO A 245 -9.69 5.01 -5.40
C PRO A 245 -9.53 6.53 -5.29
N GLU A 246 -8.75 6.99 -4.31
CA GLU A 246 -8.52 8.42 -4.09
C GLU A 246 -7.66 9.02 -5.19
N PHE A 247 -6.62 8.32 -5.64
CA PHE A 247 -5.83 8.72 -6.80
C PHE A 247 -6.71 8.92 -8.04
N TYR A 248 -7.57 7.96 -8.35
CA TYR A 248 -8.43 8.04 -9.53
C TYR A 248 -9.56 9.06 -9.37
N LYS A 249 -10.05 9.28 -8.14
CA LYS A 249 -10.99 10.36 -7.82
C LYS A 249 -10.35 11.72 -8.06
N ASN A 250 -9.17 11.94 -7.50
CA ASN A 250 -8.42 13.19 -7.66
C ASN A 250 -8.04 13.43 -9.12
N LYS A 251 -7.57 12.39 -9.81
CA LYS A 251 -7.26 12.44 -11.25
C LYS A 251 -8.50 12.89 -12.08
N ARG A 252 -9.68 12.36 -11.75
CA ARG A 252 -10.92 12.71 -12.44
C ARG A 252 -11.37 14.15 -12.16
N LEU A 253 -11.10 14.65 -10.94
CA LEU A 253 -11.44 16.00 -10.49
C LEU A 253 -10.35 17.03 -10.83
N GLY A 254 -9.22 16.61 -11.43
CA GLY A 254 -8.10 17.50 -11.75
C GLY A 254 -7.28 17.94 -10.53
N TYR A 255 -7.46 17.28 -9.38
CA TYR A 255 -6.68 17.55 -8.18
C TYR A 255 -5.29 16.92 -8.24
N SER A 256 -4.33 17.54 -7.56
CA SER A 256 -2.98 16.99 -7.40
C SER A 256 -3.01 15.68 -6.64
N ASN A 257 -2.28 14.69 -7.13
CA ASN A 257 -2.07 13.39 -6.48
C ASN A 257 -0.69 13.31 -5.79
N TYR A 258 -0.17 14.43 -5.34
CA TYR A 258 1.17 14.57 -4.76
C TYR A 258 1.51 13.52 -3.68
N TYR A 259 0.50 13.12 -2.88
CA TYR A 259 0.65 12.10 -1.82
C TYR A 259 -0.06 10.78 -2.11
N ASN A 260 -0.69 10.64 -3.27
CA ASN A 260 -1.52 9.49 -3.59
C ASN A 260 -0.93 8.70 -4.76
N PHE A 261 -0.51 7.49 -4.49
CA PHE A 261 -0.05 6.56 -5.54
C PHE A 261 -1.24 5.97 -6.29
N SER A 262 -1.03 5.59 -7.56
CA SER A 262 -2.07 4.96 -8.40
C SER A 262 -2.51 3.59 -7.91
N ALA A 263 -1.64 2.89 -7.18
CA ALA A 263 -1.92 1.59 -6.58
C ALA A 263 -1.48 1.57 -5.12
N VAL A 264 -2.24 0.86 -4.30
CA VAL A 264 -1.91 0.56 -2.91
C VAL A 264 -1.43 -0.88 -2.85
N TYR A 265 -0.24 -1.11 -2.32
CA TYR A 265 0.31 -2.44 -2.06
C TYR A 265 0.32 -2.71 -0.55
N LEU A 266 -0.41 -3.71 -0.12
CA LEU A 266 -0.54 -4.10 1.29
C LEU A 266 0.45 -5.20 1.72
N GLY A 267 1.30 -5.66 0.80
CA GLY A 267 2.33 -6.65 1.08
C GLY A 267 3.66 -6.01 1.51
N LYS A 268 4.61 -6.86 1.88
CA LYS A 268 6.01 -6.51 2.17
C LYS A 268 6.92 -7.65 1.71
N ASP A 269 8.13 -7.33 1.30
CA ASP A 269 9.20 -8.32 1.12
C ASP A 269 10.09 -8.27 2.36
N VAL A 270 10.24 -9.39 3.05
CA VAL A 270 10.97 -9.50 4.32
C VAL A 270 11.82 -10.76 4.32
N ASP A 271 13.13 -10.62 4.40
CA ASP A 271 14.10 -11.71 4.62
C ASP A 271 13.85 -12.96 3.74
N GLY A 272 13.65 -12.78 2.44
CA GLY A 272 13.39 -13.88 1.50
C GLY A 272 11.95 -14.37 1.45
N TYR A 273 11.03 -13.70 2.14
CA TYR A 273 9.59 -13.98 2.10
C TYR A 273 8.81 -12.83 1.47
N ILE A 274 7.73 -13.18 0.78
CA ILE A 274 6.69 -12.22 0.41
C ILE A 274 5.60 -12.30 1.48
N GLN A 275 5.46 -11.23 2.28
CA GLN A 275 4.36 -11.11 3.22
C GLN A 275 3.16 -10.45 2.54
N VAL A 276 1.99 -11.08 2.62
CA VAL A 276 0.72 -10.54 2.15
C VAL A 276 -0.35 -10.57 3.25
N PRO A 277 -1.44 -9.78 3.14
CA PRO A 277 -2.52 -9.78 4.11
C PRO A 277 -3.13 -11.17 4.33
N ARG A 278 -3.55 -11.46 5.56
CA ARG A 278 -4.12 -12.74 6.00
C ARG A 278 -5.31 -13.19 5.15
N GLY A 279 -6.17 -12.25 4.74
CA GLY A 279 -7.35 -12.52 3.92
C GLY A 279 -7.06 -13.07 2.52
N LEU A 280 -5.80 -13.06 2.08
CA LEU A 280 -5.39 -13.62 0.79
C LEU A 280 -5.03 -15.11 0.83
N LYS A 281 -4.96 -15.71 2.03
CA LYS A 281 -4.58 -17.12 2.22
C LYS A 281 -5.39 -18.07 1.31
N GLU A 282 -6.71 -18.05 1.43
CA GLU A 282 -7.59 -18.98 0.70
C GLU A 282 -7.49 -18.77 -0.81
N ARG A 283 -7.39 -17.52 -1.25
CA ARG A 283 -7.23 -17.18 -2.66
C ARG A 283 -5.92 -17.71 -3.24
N ILE A 284 -4.82 -17.59 -2.50
CA ILE A 284 -3.51 -18.12 -2.94
C ILE A 284 -3.57 -19.65 -3.02
N ILE A 285 -4.15 -20.32 -2.02
CA ILE A 285 -4.31 -21.76 -2.02
C ILE A 285 -5.19 -22.22 -3.21
N GLU A 286 -6.27 -21.50 -3.48
CA GLU A 286 -7.15 -21.78 -4.61
C GLU A 286 -6.41 -21.67 -5.96
N GLU A 287 -5.61 -20.62 -6.16
CA GLU A 287 -4.82 -20.45 -7.38
C GLU A 287 -3.70 -21.51 -7.48
N CYS A 288 -3.07 -21.88 -6.36
CA CYS A 288 -2.13 -23.01 -6.34
C CYS A 288 -2.81 -24.33 -6.74
N ASN A 289 -3.98 -24.62 -6.20
CA ASN A 289 -4.73 -25.84 -6.51
C ASN A 289 -5.12 -25.88 -8.01
N LYS A 290 -5.59 -24.77 -8.58
CA LYS A 290 -5.89 -24.65 -10.02
C LYS A 290 -4.68 -24.92 -10.89
N ALA A 291 -3.49 -24.57 -10.42
CA ALA A 291 -2.22 -24.77 -11.13
C ALA A 291 -1.56 -26.12 -10.85
N GLY A 292 -2.11 -26.93 -9.96
CA GLY A 292 -1.50 -28.20 -9.52
C GLY A 292 -0.24 -28.02 -8.70
N ILE A 293 -0.12 -26.90 -7.97
CA ILE A 293 1.00 -26.60 -7.07
C ILE A 293 0.63 -27.09 -5.67
N ALA A 294 1.47 -27.97 -5.11
CA ALA A 294 1.33 -28.39 -3.72
C ALA A 294 1.75 -27.28 -2.76
N VAL A 295 0.93 -27.03 -1.74
CA VAL A 295 1.19 -26.02 -0.72
C VAL A 295 1.52 -26.69 0.60
N ASP A 296 2.61 -26.27 1.23
CA ASP A 296 2.98 -26.66 2.58
C ASP A 296 2.76 -25.49 3.53
N ILE A 297 1.93 -25.72 4.58
CA ILE A 297 1.47 -24.64 5.46
C ILE A 297 1.97 -24.86 6.88
N SER A 298 2.73 -23.90 7.39
CA SER A 298 3.13 -23.81 8.80
C SER A 298 2.33 -22.75 9.52
N ASP A 299 1.49 -23.14 10.49
CA ASP A 299 0.69 -22.20 11.28
C ASP A 299 1.44 -21.77 12.55
N LYS A 300 1.85 -20.50 12.60
CA LYS A 300 2.56 -19.83 13.70
C LYS A 300 1.69 -18.76 14.37
N LYS A 301 0.39 -18.76 14.12
CA LYS A 301 -0.54 -17.84 14.75
C LYS A 301 -0.66 -18.13 16.26
N GLU A 302 -0.84 -17.06 17.02
CA GLU A 302 -1.06 -17.15 18.48
C GLU A 302 -2.43 -17.77 18.76
N LYS A 303 -2.43 -18.91 19.39
CA LYS A 303 -3.65 -19.67 19.73
C LYS A 303 -4.40 -19.05 20.91
N GLY A 304 -3.71 -18.22 21.67
CA GLY A 304 -4.20 -17.63 22.90
C GLY A 304 -4.34 -18.62 24.04
N ARG A 305 -4.85 -18.11 25.14
CA ARG A 305 -5.12 -18.86 26.35
C ARG A 305 -6.59 -19.32 26.37
N PRO A 306 -6.90 -20.58 26.62
CA PRO A 306 -8.27 -21.02 26.80
C PRO A 306 -8.96 -20.28 27.94
N ASN A 307 -10.23 -19.97 27.78
CA ASN A 307 -11.07 -19.38 28.83
C ASN A 307 -12.36 -20.18 29.03
N ARG A 308 -12.99 -19.98 30.19
CA ARG A 308 -14.26 -20.62 30.57
C ARG A 308 -15.39 -19.59 30.46
N VAL A 309 -15.75 -19.30 29.23
CA VAL A 309 -16.80 -18.33 28.90
C VAL A 309 -17.96 -19.06 28.21
N THR A 310 -19.18 -18.74 28.62
CA THR A 310 -20.42 -19.25 28.00
C THR A 310 -21.31 -18.09 27.61
N PHE A 311 -22.08 -18.26 26.53
CA PHE A 311 -23.02 -17.26 26.05
C PHE A 311 -24.35 -17.36 26.85
N LYS A 312 -24.90 -16.19 27.22
CA LYS A 312 -26.22 -16.05 27.86
C LYS A 312 -27.16 -15.37 26.88
N GLY A 313 -28.20 -16.10 26.48
CA GLY A 313 -29.24 -15.55 25.61
C GLY A 313 -29.41 -16.37 24.33
N ASP A 314 -30.27 -15.89 23.46
CA ASP A 314 -30.59 -16.54 22.21
C ASP A 314 -30.24 -15.62 21.03
N LEU A 315 -29.69 -16.20 19.97
CA LEU A 315 -29.46 -15.50 18.71
C LEU A 315 -30.77 -15.48 17.89
N ARG A 316 -30.99 -14.36 17.21
CA ARG A 316 -32.03 -14.34 16.16
C ARG A 316 -31.55 -15.14 14.95
N THR A 317 -32.44 -15.71 14.15
CA THR A 317 -32.10 -16.56 12.99
C THR A 317 -31.04 -15.94 12.09
N GLN A 318 -31.11 -14.64 11.81
CA GLN A 318 -30.12 -13.96 10.98
C GLN A 318 -28.74 -13.81 11.68
N GLN A 319 -28.73 -13.66 12.99
CA GLN A 319 -27.51 -13.61 13.82
C GLN A 319 -26.86 -14.99 13.89
N GLU A 320 -27.65 -16.04 14.00
CA GLU A 320 -27.20 -17.44 14.01
C GLU A 320 -26.47 -17.78 12.71
N LEU A 321 -27.11 -17.51 11.55
CA LEU A 321 -26.49 -17.70 10.24
C LEU A 321 -25.17 -16.92 10.08
N ALA A 322 -25.12 -15.69 10.58
CA ALA A 322 -23.91 -14.88 10.55
C ALA A 322 -22.81 -15.47 11.45
N ALA A 323 -23.16 -15.91 12.66
CA ALA A 323 -22.24 -16.53 13.59
C ALA A 323 -21.68 -17.86 13.06
N GLU A 324 -22.52 -18.73 12.54
CA GLU A 324 -22.09 -19.99 11.91
C GLU A 324 -21.09 -19.73 10.77
N LYS A 325 -21.39 -18.73 9.91
CA LYS A 325 -20.49 -18.38 8.83
C LYS A 325 -19.14 -17.85 9.32
N LEU A 326 -19.13 -17.00 10.35
CA LEU A 326 -17.90 -16.48 10.94
C LEU A 326 -17.09 -17.58 11.66
N LEU A 327 -17.77 -18.55 12.27
CA LEU A 327 -17.11 -19.70 12.91
C LEU A 327 -16.41 -20.62 11.92
N THR A 328 -16.84 -20.63 10.66
CA THR A 328 -16.19 -21.44 9.60
C THR A 328 -14.77 -20.95 9.28
N TYR A 329 -14.49 -19.66 9.48
CA TYR A 329 -13.21 -19.04 9.10
C TYR A 329 -12.47 -18.49 10.32
N SER A 330 -11.14 -18.41 10.22
CA SER A 330 -10.32 -17.75 11.24
C SER A 330 -10.35 -16.23 11.14
N ASP A 331 -10.65 -15.72 9.96
CA ASP A 331 -10.65 -14.28 9.67
C ASP A 331 -11.94 -13.93 8.94
N GLY A 332 -12.58 -12.82 9.32
CA GLY A 332 -13.83 -12.42 8.68
C GLY A 332 -14.30 -11.02 9.05
N VAL A 333 -15.17 -10.46 8.21
CA VAL A 333 -15.84 -9.18 8.45
C VAL A 333 -17.34 -9.38 8.39
N LEU A 334 -18.05 -8.91 9.42
CA LEU A 334 -19.51 -8.88 9.48
C LEU A 334 -20.02 -7.51 9.04
N SER A 335 -20.46 -7.40 7.81
CA SER A 335 -21.18 -6.21 7.34
C SER A 335 -22.67 -6.34 7.61
N ALA A 336 -23.18 -5.59 8.56
CA ALA A 336 -24.57 -5.62 8.98
C ALA A 336 -25.12 -4.22 9.24
N ALA A 337 -26.43 -4.05 9.06
CA ALA A 337 -27.11 -2.80 9.31
C ALA A 337 -27.03 -2.37 10.79
N THR A 338 -27.29 -1.10 11.05
CA THR A 338 -27.44 -0.58 12.41
C THR A 338 -28.54 -1.36 13.14
N ALA A 339 -28.36 -1.60 14.43
CA ALA A 339 -29.26 -2.39 15.28
C ALA A 339 -29.40 -3.89 14.92
N PHE A 340 -28.53 -4.42 14.05
CA PHE A 340 -28.46 -5.87 13.81
C PHE A 340 -28.10 -6.65 15.07
N GLY A 341 -27.35 -6.04 16.00
CA GLY A 341 -26.81 -6.68 17.20
C GLY A 341 -25.46 -7.33 16.93
N LYS A 342 -24.56 -6.63 16.25
CA LYS A 342 -23.18 -7.09 15.98
C LYS A 342 -22.45 -7.52 17.25
N THR A 343 -22.59 -6.74 18.35
CA THR A 343 -22.00 -7.05 19.66
C THR A 343 -22.49 -8.37 20.24
N VAL A 344 -23.78 -8.71 20.03
CA VAL A 344 -24.37 -10.00 20.48
C VAL A 344 -23.72 -11.17 19.72
N VAL A 345 -23.59 -11.05 18.39
CA VAL A 345 -22.91 -12.06 17.56
C VAL A 345 -21.45 -12.20 17.99
N CYS A 346 -20.75 -11.10 18.24
CA CYS A 346 -19.36 -11.15 18.72
C CYS A 346 -19.25 -11.82 20.10
N SER A 347 -20.19 -11.55 21.02
CA SER A 347 -20.24 -12.21 22.33
C SER A 347 -20.43 -13.72 22.17
N TYR A 348 -21.30 -14.14 21.25
CA TYR A 348 -21.46 -15.56 20.93
C TYR A 348 -20.16 -16.17 20.37
N LEU A 349 -19.48 -15.49 19.45
CA LEU A 349 -18.18 -15.95 18.92
C LEU A 349 -17.12 -16.11 20.02
N ILE A 350 -17.07 -15.20 21.00
CA ILE A 350 -16.16 -15.29 22.16
C ILE A 350 -16.43 -16.56 22.95
N ALA A 351 -17.69 -16.86 23.22
CA ALA A 351 -18.10 -18.04 23.96
C ALA A 351 -17.82 -19.35 23.19
N GLU A 352 -17.98 -19.37 21.87
CA GLU A 352 -17.74 -20.57 21.05
C GLU A 352 -16.24 -20.81 20.80
N ARG A 353 -15.44 -19.76 20.58
CA ARG A 353 -13.98 -19.89 20.37
C ARG A 353 -13.23 -20.26 21.65
N LYS A 354 -13.74 -19.88 22.82
CA LYS A 354 -13.18 -20.21 24.15
C LYS A 354 -11.71 -19.86 24.31
N VAL A 355 -11.30 -18.74 23.76
CA VAL A 355 -9.94 -18.19 23.87
C VAL A 355 -9.99 -16.76 24.35
N ASN A 356 -8.92 -16.34 25.00
CA ASN A 356 -8.81 -14.97 25.45
C ASN A 356 -8.94 -13.99 24.29
N THR A 357 -9.74 -12.94 24.51
CA THR A 357 -10.18 -12.06 23.42
C THR A 357 -9.88 -10.60 23.75
N LEU A 358 -9.41 -9.88 22.74
CA LEU A 358 -9.24 -8.42 22.77
C LEU A 358 -10.22 -7.77 21.79
N ILE A 359 -11.01 -6.81 22.29
CA ILE A 359 -11.93 -6.01 21.48
C ILE A 359 -11.32 -4.62 21.31
N LEU A 360 -11.16 -4.18 20.06
CA LEU A 360 -10.56 -2.90 19.67
C LEU A 360 -11.66 -1.92 19.23
N LEU A 361 -11.69 -0.75 19.85
CA LEU A 361 -12.70 0.28 19.64
C LEU A 361 -12.08 1.64 19.28
N GLN A 362 -12.85 2.49 18.62
CA GLN A 362 -12.42 3.83 18.21
C GLN A 362 -12.89 4.94 19.18
N SER A 363 -13.99 4.72 19.93
CA SER A 363 -14.56 5.74 20.81
C SER A 363 -14.84 5.22 22.22
N LYS A 364 -14.86 6.16 23.19
CA LYS A 364 -15.13 5.86 24.60
C LYS A 364 -16.58 5.45 24.84
N ASP A 365 -17.51 6.01 24.09
CA ASP A 365 -18.94 5.69 24.25
C ASP A 365 -19.22 4.24 23.87
N LEU A 366 -18.61 3.78 22.78
CA LEU A 366 -18.64 2.36 22.38
C LEU A 366 -18.00 1.46 23.44
N LEU A 367 -16.95 1.91 24.15
CA LEU A 367 -16.29 1.11 25.16
C LEU A 367 -17.24 0.75 26.31
N ASN A 368 -17.97 1.73 26.84
CA ASN A 368 -18.93 1.49 27.93
C ASN A 368 -20.05 0.57 27.46
N GLN A 369 -20.62 0.82 26.28
CA GLN A 369 -21.63 -0.03 25.67
C GLN A 369 -21.16 -1.49 25.52
N TRP A 370 -19.92 -1.69 25.04
CA TRP A 370 -19.36 -3.04 24.89
C TRP A 370 -19.21 -3.74 26.23
N VAL A 371 -18.72 -3.05 27.26
CA VAL A 371 -18.57 -3.64 28.62
C VAL A 371 -19.92 -4.06 29.17
N ASP A 372 -20.96 -3.23 29.03
CA ASP A 372 -22.30 -3.53 29.49
C ASP A 372 -22.91 -4.72 28.74
N GLU A 373 -22.75 -4.77 27.43
CA GLU A 373 -23.23 -5.88 26.58
C GLU A 373 -22.49 -7.20 26.89
N LEU A 374 -21.16 -7.14 27.10
CA LEU A 374 -20.37 -8.32 27.47
C LEU A 374 -20.82 -8.88 28.84
N ASN A 375 -21.07 -8.03 29.83
CA ASN A 375 -21.60 -8.45 31.12
C ASN A 375 -23.00 -9.08 31.02
N LYS A 376 -23.81 -8.59 30.10
CA LYS A 376 -25.16 -9.09 29.85
C LYS A 376 -25.15 -10.46 29.15
N PHE A 377 -24.32 -10.62 28.12
CA PHE A 377 -24.35 -11.78 27.24
C PHE A 377 -23.31 -12.86 27.53
N LEU A 378 -22.31 -12.58 28.38
CA LEU A 378 -21.31 -13.57 28.76
C LEU A 378 -21.42 -13.99 30.23
N ASP A 379 -21.26 -15.28 30.47
CA ASP A 379 -20.97 -15.85 31.78
C ASP A 379 -19.52 -16.30 31.82
N ILE A 380 -18.67 -15.54 32.50
CA ILE A 380 -17.24 -15.79 32.57
C ILE A 380 -16.94 -16.47 33.89
N LYS A 381 -16.67 -17.79 33.85
CA LYS A 381 -16.39 -18.62 35.02
C LYS A 381 -14.90 -18.60 35.38
N GLU A 382 -14.33 -17.43 35.36
CA GLU A 382 -12.92 -17.23 35.76
C GLU A 382 -12.84 -16.22 36.89
N GLU A 383 -11.80 -16.33 37.69
CA GLU A 383 -11.55 -15.33 38.73
C GLU A 383 -10.76 -14.15 38.15
N PRO A 384 -11.08 -12.93 38.61
CA PRO A 384 -10.30 -11.76 38.25
C PRO A 384 -8.83 -11.98 38.64
N PRO A 385 -7.89 -11.74 37.69
CA PRO A 385 -6.47 -12.02 37.93
C PRO A 385 -5.85 -11.05 38.96
N GLU A 386 -4.82 -11.51 39.62
CA GLU A 386 -3.99 -10.66 40.47
C GLU A 386 -3.02 -9.82 39.62
N TYR A 387 -2.72 -8.64 40.11
CA TYR A 387 -1.72 -7.76 39.54
C TYR A 387 -0.83 -7.15 40.63
N GLU A 388 0.39 -6.85 40.30
CA GLU A 388 1.31 -6.18 41.20
C GLU A 388 1.22 -4.65 41.05
N THR A 389 1.03 -3.95 42.19
CA THR A 389 1.02 -2.51 42.21
C THR A 389 2.44 -1.94 42.10
N LYS A 390 2.59 -0.66 41.76
CA LYS A 390 3.90 0.03 41.71
C LYS A 390 4.71 -0.09 43.01
N THR A 391 4.03 -0.41 44.13
CA THR A 391 4.62 -0.60 45.48
C THR A 391 4.90 -2.07 45.82
N GLY A 392 4.82 -2.98 44.84
CA GLY A 392 5.06 -4.41 45.05
C GLY A 392 3.94 -5.19 45.73
N ARG A 393 2.79 -4.54 46.02
CA ARG A 393 1.65 -5.25 46.62
C ARG A 393 0.80 -5.94 45.60
N LYS A 394 0.47 -7.22 45.81
CA LYS A 394 -0.49 -7.95 44.99
C LYS A 394 -1.92 -7.49 45.32
N LYS A 395 -2.69 -7.20 44.28
CA LYS A 395 -4.12 -6.88 44.36
C LYS A 395 -4.86 -7.69 43.30
N LYS A 396 -6.09 -8.07 43.57
CA LYS A 396 -6.99 -8.70 42.65
C LYS A 396 -7.67 -7.64 41.76
N ARG A 397 -7.90 -7.92 40.48
CA ARG A 397 -8.72 -7.05 39.63
C ARG A 397 -10.17 -7.08 40.10
N ASP A 398 -10.90 -5.99 39.87
CA ASP A 398 -12.30 -5.85 40.30
C ASP A 398 -13.27 -6.55 39.32
N SER A 399 -12.79 -6.87 38.09
CA SER A 399 -13.58 -7.49 37.04
C SER A 399 -12.75 -8.46 36.22
N VAL A 400 -13.41 -9.47 35.64
CA VAL A 400 -12.84 -10.39 34.64
C VAL A 400 -12.80 -9.76 33.26
N ILE A 401 -13.61 -8.71 32.99
CA ILE A 401 -13.55 -7.89 31.78
C ILE A 401 -12.63 -6.70 32.05
N GLY A 402 -11.52 -6.65 31.31
CA GLY A 402 -10.55 -5.58 31.45
C GLY A 402 -10.78 -4.43 30.50
N ILE A 403 -10.21 -3.28 30.81
CA ILE A 403 -10.37 -2.04 30.03
C ILE A 403 -9.01 -1.38 29.86
N LEU A 404 -8.73 -0.93 28.64
CA LEU A 404 -7.60 -0.05 28.33
C LEU A 404 -8.09 1.21 27.64
N HIS A 405 -8.08 2.33 28.39
CA HIS A 405 -8.48 3.64 27.86
C HIS A 405 -7.71 4.76 28.55
N GLY A 406 -6.95 5.55 27.77
CA GLY A 406 -6.11 6.62 28.32
C GLY A 406 -5.12 6.09 29.37
N SER A 407 -5.21 6.62 30.60
CA SER A 407 -4.40 6.17 31.74
C SER A 407 -4.96 4.96 32.48
N LYS A 408 -6.21 4.57 32.22
CA LYS A 408 -6.87 3.43 32.87
C LYS A 408 -6.44 2.15 32.18
N ASN A 409 -5.69 1.29 32.87
CA ASN A 409 -5.30 -0.03 32.43
C ASN A 409 -5.69 -1.08 33.47
N THR A 410 -6.78 -1.79 33.16
CA THR A 410 -7.29 -2.89 34.00
C THR A 410 -7.32 -4.21 33.23
N LEU A 411 -6.51 -4.34 32.17
CA LEU A 411 -6.47 -5.56 31.35
C LEU A 411 -6.31 -6.81 32.21
N THR A 412 -7.07 -7.83 31.86
CA THR A 412 -7.13 -9.12 32.57
C THR A 412 -6.47 -10.23 31.75
N GLY A 413 -6.39 -10.07 30.43
CA GLY A 413 -5.96 -11.10 29.50
C GLY A 413 -6.99 -12.23 29.35
N ILE A 414 -8.27 -12.02 29.73
CA ILE A 414 -9.39 -12.94 29.60
C ILE A 414 -10.32 -12.45 28.49
N VAL A 415 -11.09 -11.40 28.76
CA VAL A 415 -11.84 -10.63 27.78
C VAL A 415 -11.58 -9.16 28.05
N ASP A 416 -10.96 -8.50 27.12
CA ASP A 416 -10.50 -7.13 27.30
C ASP A 416 -11.01 -6.21 26.21
N VAL A 417 -11.34 -4.98 26.58
CA VAL A 417 -11.80 -3.93 25.67
C VAL A 417 -10.79 -2.80 25.68
N ALA A 418 -10.26 -2.45 24.51
CA ALA A 418 -9.23 -1.43 24.39
C ALA A 418 -9.55 -0.42 23.30
N MET A 419 -9.22 0.84 23.55
CA MET A 419 -9.23 1.85 22.50
C MET A 419 -7.96 1.71 21.64
N VAL A 420 -8.11 1.74 20.32
CA VAL A 420 -7.00 1.67 19.36
C VAL A 420 -5.92 2.69 19.70
N GLY A 421 -6.29 3.95 19.98
CA GLY A 421 -5.35 5.00 20.36
C GLY A 421 -4.60 4.74 21.67
N SER A 422 -5.17 3.93 22.59
CA SER A 422 -4.52 3.58 23.87
C SER A 422 -3.58 2.38 23.75
N MET A 423 -3.66 1.63 22.65
CA MET A 423 -2.70 0.58 22.33
C MET A 423 -1.37 1.13 21.81
N TYR A 424 -1.33 2.41 21.43
CA TYR A 424 -0.13 3.08 20.92
C TYR A 424 0.40 4.09 21.95
N SER A 425 1.63 3.92 22.39
CA SER A 425 2.29 4.81 23.34
C SER A 425 3.77 4.96 23.02
N LYS A 426 4.27 6.19 23.06
CA LYS A 426 5.71 6.51 22.84
C LYS A 426 6.29 5.89 21.55
N GLY A 427 5.52 5.92 20.46
CA GLY A 427 5.99 5.40 19.18
C GLY A 427 5.93 3.87 19.03
N LYS A 428 5.36 3.14 20.00
CA LYS A 428 5.25 1.68 19.99
C LYS A 428 3.86 1.22 20.37
N PHE A 429 3.45 0.12 19.76
CA PHE A 429 2.23 -0.59 20.19
C PHE A 429 2.51 -1.44 21.42
N ASN A 430 1.48 -1.64 22.21
CA ASN A 430 1.54 -2.52 23.37
C ASN A 430 1.69 -3.98 22.91
N ASP A 431 2.76 -4.66 23.32
CA ASP A 431 3.07 -6.03 22.93
C ASP A 431 2.03 -7.07 23.40
N LEU A 432 1.21 -6.70 24.40
CA LEU A 432 0.12 -7.54 24.88
C LEU A 432 -0.88 -7.92 23.76
N ILE A 433 -0.96 -7.17 22.66
CA ILE A 433 -1.82 -7.51 21.52
C ILE A 433 -1.54 -8.90 20.96
N ASN A 434 -0.29 -9.36 21.08
CA ASN A 434 0.16 -10.68 20.59
C ASN A 434 -0.06 -11.82 21.59
N SER A 435 -0.70 -11.57 22.73
CA SER A 435 -1.02 -12.62 23.72
C SER A 435 -2.47 -13.12 23.62
N TYR A 436 -3.27 -12.54 22.76
CA TYR A 436 -4.68 -12.93 22.58
C TYR A 436 -4.84 -13.90 21.42
N GLY A 437 -5.71 -14.90 21.63
CA GLY A 437 -6.08 -15.86 20.60
C GLY A 437 -7.14 -15.33 19.62
N MET A 438 -7.91 -14.34 20.05
CA MET A 438 -8.93 -13.68 19.25
C MET A 438 -8.85 -12.16 19.38
N VAL A 439 -8.96 -11.48 18.26
CA VAL A 439 -9.09 -10.01 18.21
C VAL A 439 -10.33 -9.65 17.40
N ILE A 440 -11.13 -8.76 17.95
CA ILE A 440 -12.32 -8.20 17.30
C ILE A 440 -12.10 -6.69 17.15
N MET A 441 -12.31 -6.15 15.96
CA MET A 441 -12.28 -4.71 15.71
C MET A 441 -13.67 -4.23 15.32
N ASP A 442 -14.34 -3.54 16.21
CA ASP A 442 -15.64 -2.93 15.91
C ASP A 442 -15.47 -1.68 15.05
N GLU A 443 -16.49 -1.41 14.23
CA GLU A 443 -16.47 -0.34 13.23
C GLU A 443 -15.20 -0.40 12.33
N CYS A 444 -14.88 -1.60 11.85
CA CYS A 444 -13.66 -1.88 11.08
C CYS A 444 -13.52 -1.07 9.78
N HIS A 445 -14.54 -0.32 9.36
CA HIS A 445 -14.42 0.65 8.27
C HIS A 445 -13.43 1.81 8.59
N HIS A 446 -13.12 2.03 9.85
CA HIS A 446 -12.04 2.93 10.30
C HIS A 446 -10.65 2.28 10.27
N ALA A 447 -10.54 1.00 9.88
CA ALA A 447 -9.27 0.29 9.80
C ALA A 447 -8.28 0.90 8.77
N ALA A 448 -8.76 1.75 7.86
CA ALA A 448 -7.93 2.43 6.87
C ALA A 448 -7.06 3.58 7.44
N SER A 449 -7.25 3.97 8.71
CA SER A 449 -6.34 4.94 9.35
C SER A 449 -4.96 4.34 9.56
N ASN A 450 -3.89 5.14 9.41
CA ASN A 450 -2.50 4.67 9.51
C ASN A 450 -2.24 3.89 10.81
N THR A 451 -2.70 4.40 11.95
CA THR A 451 -2.53 3.74 13.26
C THR A 451 -3.25 2.39 13.31
N SER A 452 -4.46 2.31 12.76
CA SER A 452 -5.22 1.05 12.71
C SER A 452 -4.58 0.02 11.78
N VAL A 453 -4.10 0.46 10.61
CA VAL A 453 -3.38 -0.42 9.66
C VAL A 453 -2.13 -0.99 10.31
N GLU A 454 -1.30 -0.15 10.94
CA GLU A 454 -0.09 -0.61 11.63
C GLU A 454 -0.40 -1.58 12.78
N LEU A 455 -1.46 -1.32 13.55
CA LEU A 455 -1.91 -2.18 14.63
C LEU A 455 -2.34 -3.55 14.10
N LEU A 456 -3.22 -3.55 13.08
CA LEU A 456 -3.73 -4.77 12.47
C LEU A 456 -2.61 -5.62 11.83
N GLN A 457 -1.58 -4.98 11.26
CA GLN A 457 -0.41 -5.66 10.71
C GLN A 457 0.46 -6.35 11.77
N LYS A 458 0.30 -6.02 13.06
CA LYS A 458 1.03 -6.64 14.17
C LYS A 458 0.27 -7.77 14.84
N ILE A 459 -1.04 -7.88 14.61
CA ILE A 459 -1.89 -8.89 15.24
C ILE A 459 -1.53 -10.30 14.74
N ASN A 460 -1.04 -11.14 15.66
CA ASN A 460 -0.77 -12.54 15.38
C ASN A 460 -1.84 -13.51 15.90
N ALA A 461 -2.96 -13.01 16.40
CA ALA A 461 -4.05 -13.83 16.95
C ALA A 461 -4.56 -14.86 15.93
N LYS A 462 -4.95 -16.03 16.40
CA LYS A 462 -5.52 -17.09 15.55
C LYS A 462 -6.80 -16.62 14.86
N TYR A 463 -7.66 -15.89 15.57
CA TYR A 463 -8.95 -15.40 15.07
C TYR A 463 -8.93 -13.87 15.02
N VAL A 464 -9.35 -13.30 13.87
CA VAL A 464 -9.48 -11.85 13.69
C VAL A 464 -10.78 -11.55 12.97
N HIS A 465 -11.65 -10.79 13.64
CA HIS A 465 -12.97 -10.41 13.12
C HIS A 465 -13.18 -8.90 13.17
N GLY A 466 -13.94 -8.35 12.17
CA GLY A 466 -14.30 -6.96 12.10
C GLY A 466 -15.78 -6.72 11.79
#